data_64b01cf794d5872c2c77a70b95ddf17b
#
_entry.id   64b01cf794d5872c2c77a70b95ddf17b
#
_cell.length_a   1.000
_cell.length_b   1.000
_cell.length_c   1.000
_cell.angle_alpha   90.00
_cell.angle_beta   90.00
_cell.angle_gamma   90.00
#
_symmetry.space_group_name_H-M   'P 1'
#
loop_
_entity.id
_entity.type
_entity.pdbx_description
1 polymer ?
#
loop_
_entity_poly.entity_id
_entity_poly.type
_entity_poly.pdbx_seq_one_letter_code
_entity_poly.pdbx_strand_id
1 'polypeptide(L)'
;VLFRSADMLDGGFTEVSVFGELEGVKVKVRYDLLTKSGAIRDYKTTTTTKPEDFGRQAYNLGYWLKMALQHDMFVAAYGQAPESVGLLAQSKTPPYIPQDFILTKDQLAIGREQYRTALRIYAHCKKHDSWPAYGSDTMDLPTPEFVKRMYKMD
;
A
#
# COMPACT_ATOMS: atom_id res chain seq x y z
N VAL A 1 1.83 -20.42 -16.52
CA VAL A 1 1.39 -19.31 -15.64
C VAL A 1 2.33 -19.17 -14.44
N LEU A 2 2.83 -20.27 -13.86
CA LEU A 2 3.81 -20.25 -12.76
C LEU A 2 5.17 -19.65 -13.14
N PHE A 3 5.53 -19.67 -14.42
CA PHE A 3 6.84 -19.23 -14.91
C PHE A 3 7.04 -17.71 -14.89
N ARG A 4 6.01 -16.90 -15.11
CA ARG A 4 6.16 -15.43 -15.13
C ARG A 4 6.51 -14.82 -13.76
N SER A 5 6.00 -15.37 -12.68
CA SER A 5 6.35 -14.88 -11.34
C SER A 5 7.76 -15.31 -10.93
N ALA A 6 8.22 -16.49 -11.35
CA ALA A 6 9.59 -16.92 -11.13
C ALA A 6 10.59 -16.06 -11.94
N ASP A 7 10.27 -15.74 -13.19
CA ASP A 7 11.08 -14.86 -14.04
C ASP A 7 11.19 -13.44 -13.47
N MET A 8 10.15 -12.92 -12.82
CA MET A 8 10.19 -11.63 -12.11
C MET A 8 11.11 -11.66 -10.89
N LEU A 9 11.24 -12.82 -10.23
CA LEU A 9 12.10 -12.99 -9.05
C LEU A 9 13.55 -13.27 -9.46
N ASP A 10 13.79 -13.70 -10.70
CA ASP A 10 15.13 -14.07 -11.16
C ASP A 10 16.00 -12.83 -11.43
N GLY A 11 17.00 -12.66 -10.57
CA GLY A 11 18.02 -11.63 -10.67
C GLY A 11 17.58 -10.23 -10.31
N GLY A 12 16.44 -10.05 -9.65
CA GLY A 12 16.05 -8.80 -9.00
C GLY A 12 16.70 -8.62 -7.63
N PHE A 13 16.47 -7.46 -7.03
CA PHE A 13 16.90 -7.14 -5.66
C PHE A 13 15.71 -7.22 -4.72
N THR A 14 15.85 -7.93 -3.62
CA THR A 14 14.82 -8.05 -2.59
C THR A 14 15.15 -7.20 -1.38
N GLU A 15 14.12 -6.74 -0.65
CA GLU A 15 14.28 -6.04 0.63
C GLU A 15 15.13 -4.76 0.54
N VAL A 16 15.10 -4.06 -0.61
CA VAL A 16 15.89 -2.85 -0.84
C VAL A 16 15.30 -1.67 -0.08
N SER A 17 16.08 -1.12 0.85
CA SER A 17 15.68 0.06 1.63
C SER A 17 16.18 1.35 0.98
N VAL A 18 15.29 2.33 0.84
CA VAL A 18 15.61 3.68 0.39
C VAL A 18 15.19 4.67 1.47
N PHE A 19 16.07 5.61 1.77
CA PHE A 19 15.86 6.69 2.73
C PHE A 19 15.87 8.01 1.98
N GLY A 20 15.04 8.94 2.40
CA GLY A 20 14.96 10.26 1.78
C GLY A 20 14.05 11.19 2.57
N GLU A 21 13.69 12.29 1.93
CA GLU A 21 12.79 13.29 2.50
C GLU A 21 11.70 13.63 1.48
N LEU A 22 10.46 13.61 1.94
CA LEU A 22 9.29 14.06 1.18
C LEU A 22 8.46 15.01 2.05
N GLU A 23 8.00 16.13 1.50
CA GLU A 23 7.18 17.12 2.21
C GLU A 23 7.83 17.58 3.55
N GLY A 24 9.17 17.65 3.63
CA GLY A 24 9.89 18.00 4.87
C GLY A 24 9.92 16.90 5.93
N VAL A 25 9.49 15.70 5.61
CA VAL A 25 9.49 14.55 6.51
C VAL A 25 10.50 13.51 6.04
N LYS A 26 11.35 13.02 6.96
CA LYS A 26 12.25 11.90 6.70
C LYS A 26 11.43 10.62 6.52
N VAL A 27 11.61 9.96 5.39
CA VAL A 27 10.86 8.78 4.99
C VAL A 27 11.82 7.64 4.69
N LYS A 28 11.41 6.44 5.07
CA LYS A 28 12.04 5.18 4.66
C LYS A 28 11.00 4.33 3.94
N VAL A 29 11.36 3.81 2.79
CA VAL A 29 10.62 2.73 2.11
C VAL A 29 11.49 1.49 2.01
N ARG A 30 10.86 0.33 1.91
CA ARG A 30 11.53 -0.93 1.61
C ARG A 30 10.76 -1.64 0.51
N TYR A 31 11.42 -1.88 -0.61
CA TYR A 31 10.85 -2.62 -1.74
C TYR A 31 10.98 -4.11 -1.46
N ASP A 32 9.86 -4.84 -1.49
CA ASP A 32 9.90 -6.31 -1.36
C ASP A 32 10.65 -6.90 -2.55
N LEU A 33 10.40 -6.36 -3.76
CA LEU A 33 11.11 -6.72 -4.99
C LEU A 33 11.32 -5.49 -5.87
N LEU A 34 12.56 -5.29 -6.28
CA LEU A 34 12.98 -4.35 -7.33
C LEU A 34 13.63 -5.16 -8.45
N THR A 35 12.98 -5.20 -9.62
CA THR A 35 13.53 -5.93 -10.78
C THR A 35 14.73 -5.22 -11.39
N LYS A 36 15.52 -5.92 -12.21
CA LYS A 36 16.63 -5.32 -12.96
C LYS A 36 16.17 -4.23 -13.94
N SER A 37 14.94 -4.32 -14.44
CA SER A 37 14.33 -3.32 -15.31
C SER A 37 13.80 -2.10 -14.56
N GLY A 38 13.81 -2.11 -13.22
CA GLY A 38 13.31 -1.03 -12.39
C GLY A 38 11.83 -1.11 -12.06
N ALA A 39 11.19 -2.26 -12.24
CA ALA A 39 9.82 -2.47 -11.76
C ALA A 39 9.79 -2.75 -10.25
N ILE A 40 8.82 -2.17 -9.56
CA ILE A 40 8.60 -2.37 -8.12
C ILE A 40 7.40 -3.29 -7.93
N ARG A 41 7.58 -4.34 -7.11
CA ARG A 41 6.49 -5.23 -6.68
C ARG A 41 6.50 -5.40 -5.17
N ASP A 42 5.31 -5.31 -4.61
CA ASP A 42 5.05 -5.60 -3.20
C ASP A 42 4.29 -6.92 -3.11
N TYR A 43 4.85 -7.89 -2.42
CA TYR A 43 4.29 -9.23 -2.33
C TYR A 43 3.17 -9.30 -1.29
N LYS A 44 2.04 -9.87 -1.69
CA LYS A 44 0.87 -10.01 -0.84
C LYS A 44 0.28 -11.41 -0.90
N THR A 45 0.07 -12.03 0.24
CA THR A 45 -0.80 -13.21 0.32
C THR A 45 -2.24 -12.77 0.56
N THR A 46 -3.19 -13.40 -0.13
CA THR A 46 -4.62 -13.05 -0.08
C THR A 46 -5.51 -14.28 -0.15
N THR A 47 -6.75 -14.13 0.28
CA THR A 47 -7.75 -15.19 0.14
C THR A 47 -8.32 -15.27 -1.27
N THR A 48 -8.22 -14.19 -2.06
CA THR A 48 -8.69 -14.14 -3.45
C THR A 48 -7.76 -13.29 -4.30
N THR A 49 -7.49 -13.74 -5.51
CA THR A 49 -6.81 -12.97 -6.56
C THR A 49 -7.77 -12.49 -7.64
N LYS A 50 -9.08 -12.60 -7.42
CA LYS A 50 -10.08 -12.05 -8.32
C LYS A 50 -9.94 -10.52 -8.37
N PRO A 51 -9.79 -9.89 -9.56
CA PRO A 51 -9.40 -8.48 -9.68
C PRO A 51 -10.27 -7.50 -8.90
N GLU A 52 -11.60 -7.65 -8.97
CA GLU A 52 -12.54 -6.74 -8.31
C GLU A 52 -12.46 -6.82 -6.77
N ASP A 53 -12.30 -8.04 -6.23
CA ASP A 53 -12.26 -8.26 -4.80
C ASP A 53 -10.91 -7.86 -4.23
N PHE A 54 -9.82 -8.23 -4.91
CA PHE A 54 -8.47 -7.83 -4.51
C PHE A 54 -8.26 -6.32 -4.68
N GLY A 55 -8.80 -5.70 -5.73
CA GLY A 55 -8.75 -4.25 -5.93
C GLY A 55 -9.42 -3.48 -4.79
N ARG A 56 -10.59 -3.93 -4.33
CA ARG A 56 -11.26 -3.36 -3.15
C ARG A 56 -10.44 -3.54 -1.88
N GLN A 57 -9.88 -4.73 -1.67
CA GLN A 57 -9.00 -5.02 -0.56
C GLN A 57 -7.75 -4.13 -0.59
N ALA A 58 -7.13 -3.97 -1.75
CA ALA A 58 -5.93 -3.15 -1.93
C ALA A 58 -6.17 -1.68 -1.56
N TYR A 59 -7.33 -1.13 -1.95
CA TYR A 59 -7.72 0.22 -1.56
C TYR A 59 -7.95 0.33 -0.05
N ASN A 60 -8.75 -0.56 0.53
CA ASN A 60 -9.12 -0.54 1.95
C ASN A 60 -7.91 -0.71 2.88
N LEU A 61 -6.90 -1.47 2.45
CA LEU A 61 -5.67 -1.70 3.22
C LEU A 61 -4.56 -0.66 2.92
N GLY A 62 -4.86 0.38 2.14
CA GLY A 62 -3.92 1.46 1.85
C GLY A 62 -2.76 1.06 0.94
N TYR A 63 -2.89 0.00 0.13
CA TYR A 63 -1.81 -0.42 -0.75
C TYR A 63 -1.50 0.62 -1.83
N TRP A 64 -2.51 1.38 -2.31
CA TRP A 64 -2.28 2.45 -3.25
C TRP A 64 -1.42 3.56 -2.66
N LEU A 65 -1.68 3.94 -1.40
CA LEU A 65 -0.84 4.86 -0.63
C LEU A 65 0.60 4.37 -0.56
N LYS A 66 0.80 3.11 -0.12
CA LYS A 66 2.13 2.49 0.00
C LYS A 66 2.88 2.51 -1.33
N MET A 67 2.22 2.08 -2.41
CA MET A 67 2.86 1.97 -3.73
C MET A 67 3.17 3.34 -4.34
N ALA A 68 2.32 4.36 -4.13
CA ALA A 68 2.60 5.72 -4.56
C ALA A 68 3.80 6.32 -3.81
N LEU A 69 3.89 6.10 -2.50
CA LEU A 69 5.04 6.50 -1.70
C LEU A 69 6.32 5.82 -2.18
N GLN A 70 6.27 4.52 -2.45
CA GLN A 70 7.42 3.77 -3.00
C GLN A 70 7.83 4.28 -4.38
N HIS A 71 6.87 4.60 -5.26
CA HIS A 71 7.13 5.20 -6.56
C HIS A 71 7.89 6.52 -6.42
N ASP A 72 7.39 7.44 -5.60
CA ASP A 72 7.96 8.79 -5.50
C ASP A 72 9.33 8.77 -4.77
N MET A 73 9.52 7.86 -3.82
CA MET A 73 10.83 7.62 -3.21
C MET A 73 11.84 7.01 -4.21
N PHE A 74 11.38 6.17 -5.14
CA PHE A 74 12.23 5.68 -6.24
C PHE A 74 12.67 6.82 -7.15
N VAL A 75 11.74 7.69 -7.55
CA VAL A 75 12.06 8.88 -8.36
C VAL A 75 13.06 9.77 -7.64
N ALA A 76 12.86 10.02 -6.34
CA ALA A 76 13.78 10.85 -5.55
C ALA A 76 15.20 10.25 -5.44
N ALA A 77 15.30 8.91 -5.35
CA ALA A 77 16.58 8.24 -5.19
C ALA A 77 17.35 8.02 -6.50
N TYR A 78 16.63 7.71 -7.58
CA TYR A 78 17.25 7.28 -8.85
C TYR A 78 17.10 8.30 -9.97
N GLY A 79 16.37 9.40 -9.78
CA GLY A 79 16.20 10.47 -10.77
C GLY A 79 15.32 10.11 -11.98
N GLN A 80 14.68 8.94 -11.97
CA GLN A 80 13.81 8.45 -13.05
C GLN A 80 12.63 7.67 -12.47
N ALA A 81 11.54 7.59 -13.22
CA ALA A 81 10.39 6.81 -12.83
C ALA A 81 10.70 5.30 -12.89
N PRO A 82 10.12 4.48 -11.98
CA PRO A 82 10.19 3.04 -12.11
C PRO A 82 9.47 2.60 -13.40
N GLU A 83 9.87 1.45 -13.97
CA GLU A 83 9.22 0.87 -15.15
C GLU A 83 7.72 0.64 -14.90
N SER A 84 7.40 0.08 -13.75
CA SER A 84 6.04 -0.12 -13.29
C SER A 84 6.00 -0.33 -11.77
N VAL A 85 4.84 -0.10 -11.16
CA VAL A 85 4.62 -0.31 -9.73
C VAL A 85 3.39 -1.20 -9.56
N GLY A 86 3.50 -2.22 -8.72
CA GLY A 86 2.43 -3.19 -8.62
C GLY A 86 2.46 -4.08 -7.38
N LEU A 87 1.45 -4.94 -7.32
CA LEU A 87 1.25 -5.91 -6.25
C LEU A 87 1.32 -7.32 -6.83
N LEU A 88 2.24 -8.14 -6.33
CA LEU A 88 2.27 -9.57 -6.63
C LEU A 88 1.42 -10.29 -5.58
N ALA A 89 0.18 -10.60 -5.94
CA ALA A 89 -0.79 -11.25 -5.05
C ALA A 89 -0.74 -12.77 -5.24
N GLN A 90 -0.64 -13.52 -4.15
CA GLN A 90 -0.71 -14.99 -4.16
C GLN A 90 -1.89 -15.48 -3.33
N SER A 91 -2.73 -16.33 -3.93
CA SER A 91 -3.80 -17.00 -3.22
C SER A 91 -3.26 -17.90 -2.10
N LYS A 92 -3.89 -17.83 -0.92
CA LYS A 92 -3.63 -18.75 0.20
C LYS A 92 -4.31 -20.11 0.05
N THR A 93 -5.18 -20.25 -0.95
CA THR A 93 -5.92 -21.48 -1.24
C THR A 93 -5.39 -22.17 -2.49
N PRO A 94 -5.42 -23.53 -2.54
CA PRO A 94 -5.02 -24.24 -3.74
C PRO A 94 -5.82 -23.77 -4.96
N PRO A 95 -5.19 -23.70 -6.13
CA PRO A 95 -3.82 -24.10 -6.47
C PRO A 95 -2.75 -23.00 -6.26
N TYR A 96 -2.94 -22.06 -5.33
CA TYR A 96 -1.97 -21.02 -4.92
C TYR A 96 -1.47 -20.13 -6.08
N ILE A 97 -2.34 -19.83 -7.02
CA ILE A 97 -1.98 -19.08 -8.25
C ILE A 97 -1.59 -17.65 -7.90
N PRO A 98 -0.39 -17.21 -8.27
CA PRO A 98 0.00 -15.81 -8.16
C PRO A 98 -0.61 -14.98 -9.30
N GLN A 99 -0.91 -13.73 -9.00
CA GLN A 99 -1.37 -12.75 -9.99
C GLN A 99 -0.60 -11.44 -9.80
N ASP A 100 0.00 -10.95 -10.88
CA ASP A 100 0.63 -9.63 -10.89
C ASP A 100 -0.40 -8.56 -11.26
N PHE A 101 -0.49 -7.51 -10.43
CA PHE A 101 -1.36 -6.36 -10.63
C PHE A 101 -0.51 -5.10 -10.71
N ILE A 102 -0.60 -4.37 -11.82
CA ILE A 102 0.08 -3.09 -12.00
C ILE A 102 -0.89 -1.96 -11.66
N LEU A 103 -0.44 -1.01 -10.86
CA LEU A 103 -1.23 0.16 -10.54
C LEU A 103 -1.31 1.12 -11.73
N THR A 104 -2.50 1.63 -11.99
CA THR A 104 -2.73 2.68 -12.99
C THR A 104 -2.20 4.03 -12.51
N LYS A 105 -2.06 4.97 -13.44
CA LYS A 105 -1.69 6.37 -13.11
C LYS A 105 -2.67 7.01 -12.14
N ASP A 106 -3.96 6.75 -12.30
CA ASP A 106 -5.02 7.30 -11.42
C ASP A 106 -4.92 6.72 -10.01
N GLN A 107 -4.67 5.40 -9.88
CA GLN A 107 -4.47 4.77 -8.58
C GLN A 107 -3.24 5.32 -7.86
N LEU A 108 -2.14 5.55 -8.59
CA LEU A 108 -0.95 6.21 -8.04
C LEU A 108 -1.23 7.67 -7.65
N ALA A 109 -2.03 8.40 -8.43
CA ALA A 109 -2.42 9.77 -8.10
C ALA A 109 -3.24 9.83 -6.80
N ILE A 110 -4.24 8.96 -6.66
CA ILE A 110 -5.03 8.82 -5.42
C ILE A 110 -4.13 8.45 -4.24
N GLY A 111 -3.26 7.45 -4.40
CA GLY A 111 -2.33 7.05 -3.36
C GLY A 111 -1.36 8.18 -2.96
N ARG A 112 -0.96 9.03 -3.91
CA ARG A 112 -0.12 10.20 -3.67
C ARG A 112 -0.81 11.23 -2.79
N GLU A 113 -2.07 11.53 -3.05
CA GLU A 113 -2.85 12.43 -2.19
C GLU A 113 -3.01 11.86 -0.77
N GLN A 114 -3.22 10.55 -0.65
CA GLN A 114 -3.34 9.87 0.63
C GLN A 114 -2.05 9.98 1.45
N TYR A 115 -0.88 9.63 0.89
CA TYR A 115 0.37 9.69 1.65
C TYR A 115 0.79 11.13 1.96
N ARG A 116 0.57 12.09 1.07
CA ARG A 116 0.88 13.51 1.32
C ARG A 116 0.04 14.05 2.48
N THR A 117 -1.23 13.69 2.52
CA THR A 117 -2.10 14.03 3.65
C THR A 117 -1.57 13.44 4.95
N ALA A 118 -1.18 12.16 4.95
CA ALA A 118 -0.60 11.52 6.12
C ALA A 118 0.72 12.19 6.56
N LEU A 119 1.61 12.56 5.63
CA LEU A 119 2.85 13.27 5.96
C LEU A 119 2.59 14.65 6.55
N ARG A 120 1.62 15.41 6.04
CA ARG A 120 1.24 16.72 6.60
C ARG A 120 0.70 16.59 8.03
N ILE A 121 -0.16 15.61 8.27
CA ILE A 121 -0.68 15.32 9.63
C ILE A 121 0.48 14.95 10.54
N TYR A 122 1.36 14.03 10.13
CA TYR A 122 2.52 13.62 10.91
C TYR A 122 3.44 14.81 11.24
N ALA A 123 3.77 15.64 10.24
CA ALA A 123 4.61 16.82 10.44
C ALA A 123 3.99 17.81 11.43
N HIS A 124 2.68 18.04 11.33
CA HIS A 124 1.94 18.88 12.26
C HIS A 124 1.99 18.33 13.68
N CYS A 125 1.64 17.05 13.86
CA CYS A 125 1.66 16.40 15.17
C CYS A 125 3.05 16.43 15.81
N LYS A 126 4.10 16.15 15.01
CA LYS A 126 5.48 16.19 15.48
C LYS A 126 5.93 17.60 15.89
N LYS A 127 5.53 18.62 15.11
CA LYS A 127 5.89 20.03 15.40
C LYS A 127 5.27 20.53 16.70
N HIS A 128 4.04 20.12 16.99
CA HIS A 128 3.26 20.61 18.12
C HIS A 128 3.26 19.64 19.31
N ASP A 129 3.94 18.49 19.18
CA ASP A 129 3.92 17.37 20.14
C ASP A 129 2.49 17.00 20.58
N SER A 130 1.58 17.01 19.60
CA SER A 130 0.15 16.74 19.80
C SER A 130 -0.31 15.61 18.88
N TRP A 131 -0.65 14.48 19.50
CA TRP A 131 -1.04 13.25 18.81
C TRP A 131 -2.52 12.97 19.13
N PRO A 132 -3.45 13.38 18.23
CA PRO A 132 -4.88 13.21 18.48
C PRO A 132 -5.24 11.72 18.55
N ALA A 133 -6.07 11.40 19.55
CA ALA A 133 -6.72 10.12 19.71
C ALA A 133 -8.23 10.28 19.44
N TYR A 134 -8.95 9.18 19.36
CA TYR A 134 -10.42 9.22 19.21
C TYR A 134 -11.15 9.82 20.42
N GLY A 135 -10.51 9.83 21.59
CA GLY A 135 -11.01 10.39 22.84
C GLY A 135 -10.19 9.92 24.03
N SER A 136 -10.24 10.67 25.13
CA SER A 136 -9.66 10.30 26.42
C SER A 136 -10.67 9.68 27.37
N ASP A 137 -11.96 9.88 27.09
CA ASP A 137 -13.05 9.46 27.97
C ASP A 137 -13.56 8.06 27.59
N THR A 138 -14.16 7.41 28.57
CA THR A 138 -14.89 6.16 28.33
C THR A 138 -16.10 6.45 27.43
N MET A 139 -16.23 5.71 26.35
CA MET A 139 -17.34 5.84 25.41
C MET A 139 -18.06 4.50 25.26
N ASP A 140 -19.35 4.56 25.01
CA ASP A 140 -20.12 3.37 24.67
C ASP A 140 -19.63 2.81 23.32
N LEU A 141 -19.51 1.50 23.23
CA LEU A 141 -19.16 0.83 21.97
C LEU A 141 -20.33 0.98 21.00
N PRO A 142 -20.14 1.68 19.86
CA PRO A 142 -21.22 1.91 18.93
C PRO A 142 -21.67 0.60 18.26
N THR A 143 -22.97 0.35 18.25
CA THR A 143 -23.56 -0.78 17.54
C THR A 143 -23.53 -0.51 16.03
N PRO A 144 -22.93 -1.41 15.22
CA PRO A 144 -22.93 -1.24 13.77
C PRO A 144 -24.34 -1.19 13.18
N GLU A 145 -24.57 -0.33 12.19
CA GLU A 145 -25.89 -0.11 11.58
C GLU A 145 -26.54 -1.38 11.00
N PHE A 146 -25.74 -2.30 10.47
CA PHE A 146 -26.26 -3.58 9.97
C PHE A 146 -26.79 -4.45 11.11
N VAL A 147 -26.20 -4.38 12.30
CA VAL A 147 -26.67 -5.10 13.50
C VAL A 147 -27.98 -4.49 13.98
N LYS A 148 -28.07 -3.15 14.08
CA LYS A 148 -29.31 -2.46 14.42
C LYS A 148 -30.45 -2.88 13.49
N ARG A 149 -30.19 -2.87 12.17
CA ARG A 149 -31.18 -3.34 11.18
C ARG A 149 -31.60 -4.79 11.36
N MET A 150 -30.65 -5.68 11.67
CA MET A 150 -30.90 -7.11 11.88
C MET A 150 -31.81 -7.36 13.08
N TYR A 151 -31.63 -6.61 14.15
CA TYR A 151 -32.37 -6.77 15.39
C TYR A 151 -33.50 -5.74 15.57
N LYS A 152 -33.81 -4.93 14.55
CA LYS A 152 -34.85 -3.87 14.60
C LYS A 152 -34.70 -2.96 15.82
N MET A 153 -33.46 -2.57 16.11
CA MET A 153 -33.15 -1.61 17.18
C MET A 153 -33.27 -0.18 16.64
N ASP A 154 -33.84 0.71 17.44
CA ASP A 154 -33.94 2.15 17.11
C ASP A 154 -32.62 2.89 17.33
#